data_d3ef43c211743aa2326b3e838198e79b
#
_entry.id   d3ef43c211743aa2326b3e838198e79b
#
_cell.length_a   1.000
_cell.length_b   1.000
_cell.length_c   1.000
_cell.angle_alpha   90.00
_cell.angle_beta   90.00
_cell.angle_gamma   90.00
#
_symmetry.space_group_name_H-M   'P 1'
#
loop_
_entity.id
_entity.type
_entity.pdbx_description
1 polymer ?
#
loop_
_entity_poly.entity_id
_entity_poly.type
_entity_poly.pdbx_seq_one_letter_code
_entity_poly.pdbx_strand_id
1 'polypeptide(L)'
;MNIFRLTPAEPTPAERLQSEARDWLILLTSGRATVADARALRQWCAQSPEHARAFEECKALWHLLQPAAEELRAPRRFGRRAFLGGAIAASAAFLLVRGTIPGGFSGLGADYITEVGQQRRVEPADGLSLELNTQTRINQRSVDEGVQGFELVSGEVEVQTARLPMAMQAGGGWLRASRARFNLRNLDQQVCVTCLDGAVEVEVEGRNLRLEPGQQLTYDAQRVGSVQSVDTAAVSNWRQQVLVFNGATLSQMIDEINRYRPGMLLLLNRELGQRRVQARFSLDQLAGVGALIRDAYGVKCTELPGGVVVLS
;
A
#
# COMPACT_ATOMS: atom_id res chain seq x y z
N MET A 1 59.51 9.95 2.63
CA MET A 1 58.54 9.90 1.50
C MET A 1 57.14 9.95 2.10
N ASN A 2 56.55 11.18 2.21
CA ASN A 2 55.29 11.42 2.87
C ASN A 2 54.15 11.12 1.89
N ILE A 3 53.41 10.05 2.14
CA ILE A 3 52.16 9.75 1.42
C ILE A 3 51.07 10.65 2.03
N PHE A 4 50.66 11.69 1.30
CA PHE A 4 49.49 12.49 1.63
C PHE A 4 48.25 11.57 1.62
N ARG A 5 47.72 11.22 2.79
CA ARG A 5 46.34 10.69 2.91
C ARG A 5 45.41 11.87 2.63
N LEU A 6 44.82 11.90 1.43
CA LEU A 6 43.69 12.75 1.14
C LEU A 6 42.50 12.20 1.93
N THR A 7 42.16 12.86 3.02
CA THR A 7 40.85 12.65 3.67
C THR A 7 39.76 13.09 2.68
N PRO A 8 38.74 12.28 2.37
CA PRO A 8 37.63 12.73 1.52
C PRO A 8 36.98 13.96 2.17
N ALA A 9 36.78 15.02 1.42
CA ALA A 9 36.09 16.21 1.89
C ALA A 9 34.64 15.79 2.24
N GLU A 10 34.10 16.31 3.34
CA GLU A 10 32.69 16.09 3.69
C GLU A 10 31.81 16.67 2.58
N PRO A 11 30.77 15.93 2.14
CA PRO A 11 29.90 16.39 1.07
C PRO A 11 29.17 17.68 1.48
N THR A 12 29.12 18.61 0.56
CA THR A 12 28.37 19.87 0.73
C THR A 12 26.89 19.61 0.96
N PRO A 13 26.13 20.55 1.55
CA PRO A 13 24.68 20.40 1.71
C PRO A 13 23.96 20.12 0.39
N ALA A 14 24.38 20.74 -0.73
CA ALA A 14 23.81 20.50 -2.05
C ALA A 14 24.11 19.08 -2.56
N GLU A 15 25.31 18.56 -2.37
CA GLU A 15 25.67 17.20 -2.75
C GLU A 15 24.92 16.16 -1.93
N ARG A 16 24.64 16.43 -0.65
CA ARG A 16 23.78 15.55 0.19
C ARG A 16 22.36 15.49 -0.36
N LEU A 17 21.73 16.63 -0.65
CA LEU A 17 20.40 16.70 -1.24
C LEU A 17 20.32 15.95 -2.58
N GLN A 18 21.31 16.10 -3.45
CA GLN A 18 21.36 15.37 -4.71
C GLN A 18 21.56 13.87 -4.52
N SER A 19 22.31 13.45 -3.49
CA SER A 19 22.46 12.02 -3.15
C SER A 19 21.13 11.44 -2.67
N GLU A 20 20.45 12.11 -1.75
CA GLU A 20 19.14 11.70 -1.24
C GLU A 20 18.08 11.64 -2.36
N ALA A 21 18.06 12.63 -3.26
CA ALA A 21 17.17 12.63 -4.43
C ALA A 21 17.42 11.42 -5.34
N ARG A 22 18.69 11.02 -5.53
CA ARG A 22 19.03 9.81 -6.30
C ARG A 22 18.58 8.54 -5.60
N ASP A 23 18.74 8.46 -4.29
CA ASP A 23 18.30 7.29 -3.50
C ASP A 23 16.78 7.12 -3.59
N TRP A 24 16.03 8.21 -3.51
CA TRP A 24 14.59 8.20 -3.76
C TRP A 24 14.24 7.72 -5.16
N LEU A 25 14.93 8.20 -6.19
CA LEU A 25 14.68 7.77 -7.56
C LEU A 25 14.98 6.28 -7.77
N ILE A 26 16.09 5.79 -7.22
CA ILE A 26 16.46 4.37 -7.25
C ILE A 26 15.41 3.52 -6.53
N LEU A 27 14.94 3.94 -5.36
CA LEU A 27 13.88 3.24 -4.64
C LEU A 27 12.59 3.15 -5.47
N LEU A 28 12.12 4.27 -6.03
CA LEU A 28 10.92 4.30 -6.85
C LEU A 28 11.03 3.42 -8.10
N THR A 29 12.17 3.42 -8.76
CA THR A 29 12.39 2.66 -10.01
C THR A 29 12.76 1.20 -9.78
N SER A 30 13.00 0.79 -8.54
CA SER A 30 13.35 -0.60 -8.16
C SER A 30 12.18 -1.59 -8.26
N GLY A 31 10.93 -1.10 -8.38
CA GLY A 31 9.72 -1.92 -8.31
C GLY A 31 9.36 -2.40 -6.89
N ARG A 32 10.09 -1.93 -5.85
CA ARG A 32 9.87 -2.29 -4.44
C ARG A 32 9.25 -1.17 -3.62
N ALA A 33 9.08 0.02 -4.21
CA ALA A 33 8.52 1.17 -3.53
C ALA A 33 7.07 0.91 -3.06
N THR A 34 6.78 1.35 -1.86
CA THR A 34 5.48 1.20 -1.19
C THR A 34 4.72 2.54 -1.12
N VAL A 35 3.45 2.49 -0.74
CA VAL A 35 2.66 3.72 -0.48
C VAL A 35 3.29 4.54 0.66
N ALA A 36 3.90 3.88 1.67
CA ALA A 36 4.63 4.55 2.73
C ALA A 36 5.84 5.33 2.19
N ASP A 37 6.60 4.73 1.27
CA ASP A 37 7.74 5.40 0.61
C ASP A 37 7.27 6.62 -0.21
N ALA A 38 6.13 6.52 -0.88
CA ALA A 38 5.54 7.65 -1.60
C ALA A 38 5.16 8.81 -0.66
N ARG A 39 4.62 8.50 0.52
CA ARG A 39 4.33 9.51 1.55
C ARG A 39 5.60 10.13 2.10
N ALA A 40 6.60 9.32 2.39
CA ALA A 40 7.90 9.78 2.88
C ALA A 40 8.61 10.69 1.88
N LEU A 41 8.60 10.33 0.58
CA LEU A 41 9.15 11.21 -0.47
C LEU A 41 8.39 12.52 -0.57
N ARG A 42 7.05 12.51 -0.50
CA ARG A 42 6.26 13.76 -0.48
C ARG A 42 6.63 14.66 0.69
N GLN A 43 6.82 14.08 1.89
CA GLN A 43 7.28 14.82 3.07
C GLN A 43 8.69 15.35 2.88
N TRP A 44 9.60 14.57 2.30
CA TRP A 44 10.96 14.99 2.01
C TRP A 44 10.98 16.16 1.00
N CYS A 45 10.25 16.07 -0.09
CA CYS A 45 10.11 17.18 -1.06
C CYS A 45 9.48 18.44 -0.45
N ALA A 46 8.62 18.29 0.57
CA ALA A 46 7.95 19.40 1.24
C ALA A 46 8.80 20.10 2.31
N GLN A 47 10.00 19.57 2.65
CA GLN A 47 10.89 20.19 3.66
C GLN A 47 11.42 21.55 3.20
N SER A 48 11.78 21.69 1.91
CA SER A 48 12.15 22.98 1.33
C SER A 48 12.05 22.96 -0.20
N PRO A 49 12.04 24.14 -0.85
CA PRO A 49 12.09 24.26 -2.31
C PRO A 49 13.34 23.59 -2.93
N GLU A 50 14.44 23.53 -2.19
CA GLU A 50 15.69 22.90 -2.62
C GLU A 50 15.53 21.37 -2.73
N HIS A 51 14.83 20.71 -1.78
CA HIS A 51 14.52 19.28 -1.83
C HIS A 51 13.68 18.94 -3.06
N ALA A 52 12.60 19.69 -3.29
CA ALA A 52 11.76 19.50 -4.46
C ALA A 52 12.53 19.70 -5.77
N ARG A 53 13.40 20.73 -5.85
CA ARG A 53 14.24 21.01 -7.01
C ARG A 53 15.26 19.89 -7.26
N ALA A 54 15.94 19.41 -6.23
CA ALA A 54 16.91 18.32 -6.33
C ALA A 54 16.27 17.05 -6.90
N PHE A 55 15.05 16.73 -6.47
CA PHE A 55 14.31 15.59 -7.03
C PHE A 55 13.92 15.80 -8.50
N GLU A 56 13.43 16.98 -8.86
CA GLU A 56 13.09 17.33 -10.26
C GLU A 56 14.31 17.27 -11.19
N GLU A 57 15.46 17.76 -10.74
CA GLU A 57 16.72 17.70 -11.50
C GLU A 57 17.17 16.25 -11.69
N CYS A 58 17.11 15.43 -10.64
CA CYS A 58 17.44 14.02 -10.72
C CYS A 58 16.52 13.26 -11.67
N LYS A 59 15.23 13.54 -11.64
CA LYS A 59 14.22 13.00 -12.55
C LYS A 59 14.47 13.42 -14.01
N ALA A 60 14.81 14.69 -14.24
CA ALA A 60 15.14 15.19 -15.57
C ALA A 60 16.39 14.50 -16.17
N LEU A 61 17.43 14.34 -15.36
CA LEU A 61 18.64 13.61 -15.74
C LEU A 61 18.34 12.15 -16.08
N TRP A 62 17.48 11.49 -15.30
CA TRP A 62 17.05 10.11 -15.56
C TRP A 62 16.40 9.98 -16.94
N HIS A 63 15.51 10.90 -17.32
CA HIS A 63 14.88 10.89 -18.64
C HIS A 63 15.87 11.06 -19.80
N LEU A 64 16.91 11.84 -19.60
CA LEU A 64 17.95 12.00 -20.63
C LEU A 64 18.79 10.73 -20.83
N LEU A 65 18.91 9.90 -19.79
CA LEU A 65 19.70 8.67 -19.82
C LEU A 65 18.91 7.44 -20.29
N GLN A 66 17.56 7.50 -20.27
CA GLN A 66 16.71 6.37 -20.67
C GLN A 66 16.94 5.88 -22.12
N PRO A 67 17.03 6.73 -23.16
CA PRO A 67 17.26 6.25 -24.52
C PRO A 67 18.57 5.47 -24.65
N ALA A 68 19.63 5.93 -24.00
CA ALA A 68 20.92 5.24 -24.01
C ALA A 68 20.88 3.88 -23.27
N ALA A 69 20.08 3.78 -22.21
CA ALA A 69 19.91 2.53 -21.47
C ALA A 69 19.06 1.50 -22.23
N GLU A 70 18.09 1.93 -23.03
CA GLU A 70 17.30 1.05 -23.90
C GLU A 70 18.13 0.51 -25.07
N GLU A 71 18.99 1.31 -25.68
CA GLU A 71 19.92 0.85 -26.71
C GLU A 71 20.90 -0.21 -26.18
N LEU A 72 21.33 -0.10 -24.92
CA LEU A 72 22.18 -1.10 -24.25
C LEU A 72 21.42 -2.37 -23.86
N ARG A 73 20.09 -2.31 -23.73
CA ARG A 73 19.20 -3.45 -23.43
C ARG A 73 18.69 -4.19 -24.67
N ALA A 74 19.02 -3.74 -25.89
CA ALA A 74 18.68 -4.46 -27.10
C ALA A 74 19.16 -5.91 -26.98
N PRO A 75 18.31 -6.93 -27.17
CA PRO A 75 18.65 -8.31 -26.92
C PRO A 75 19.75 -8.76 -27.86
N ARG A 76 20.98 -8.83 -27.39
CA ARG A 76 22.01 -9.63 -28.05
C ARG A 76 21.46 -11.05 -28.08
N ARG A 77 21.22 -11.59 -29.25
CA ARG A 77 20.82 -12.98 -29.49
C ARG A 77 21.92 -13.88 -28.96
N PHE A 78 21.89 -14.19 -27.67
CA PHE A 78 22.73 -15.24 -27.08
C PHE A 78 22.14 -16.59 -27.45
N GLY A 79 22.97 -17.42 -28.07
CA GLY A 79 22.64 -18.76 -28.46
C GLY A 79 22.24 -19.61 -27.26
N ARG A 80 21.41 -20.62 -27.50
CA ARG A 80 20.75 -21.54 -26.53
C ARG A 80 21.65 -22.28 -25.53
N ARG A 81 22.95 -22.00 -25.43
CA ARG A 81 23.91 -22.71 -24.56
C ARG A 81 24.31 -21.98 -23.26
N ALA A 82 23.84 -20.74 -23.02
CA ALA A 82 24.20 -19.96 -21.82
C ALA A 82 23.18 -20.01 -20.68
N PHE A 83 22.16 -20.90 -20.75
CA PHE A 83 21.03 -20.84 -19.80
C PHE A 83 21.21 -21.66 -18.52
N LEU A 84 22.34 -22.40 -18.35
CA LEU A 84 22.53 -23.28 -17.19
C LEU A 84 23.39 -22.68 -16.04
N GLY A 85 23.97 -21.51 -16.21
CA GLY A 85 24.83 -20.90 -15.18
C GLY A 85 24.21 -19.75 -14.37
N GLY A 86 23.09 -19.17 -14.83
CA GLY A 86 22.52 -17.95 -14.23
C GLY A 86 21.48 -18.18 -13.12
N ALA A 87 20.91 -19.39 -13.02
CA ALA A 87 19.81 -19.65 -12.09
C ALA A 87 20.25 -19.80 -10.62
N ILE A 88 21.51 -20.12 -10.33
CA ILE A 88 22.02 -20.36 -8.98
C ILE A 88 22.37 -19.03 -8.27
N ALA A 89 22.86 -18.03 -9.01
CA ALA A 89 23.23 -16.74 -8.43
C ALA A 89 21.98 -15.89 -8.05
N ALA A 90 20.88 -15.99 -8.82
CA ALA A 90 19.64 -15.30 -8.53
C ALA A 90 18.95 -15.86 -7.27
N SER A 91 19.08 -17.16 -6.99
CA SER A 91 18.49 -17.82 -5.82
C SER A 91 19.18 -17.43 -4.51
N ALA A 92 20.52 -17.25 -4.53
CA ALA A 92 21.28 -16.84 -3.36
C ALA A 92 21.04 -15.36 -3.00
N ALA A 93 20.94 -14.48 -3.99
CA ALA A 93 20.60 -13.08 -3.78
C ALA A 93 19.17 -12.89 -3.23
N PHE A 94 18.22 -13.73 -3.67
CA PHE A 94 16.86 -13.74 -3.17
C PHE A 94 16.75 -14.16 -1.68
N LEU A 95 17.60 -15.10 -1.23
CA LEU A 95 17.64 -15.54 0.15
C LEU A 95 18.34 -14.54 1.09
N LEU A 96 19.34 -13.78 0.61
CA LEU A 96 20.03 -12.76 1.40
C LEU A 96 19.19 -11.48 1.58
N VAL A 97 18.34 -11.12 0.62
CA VAL A 97 17.43 -9.97 0.71
C VAL A 97 16.26 -10.22 1.68
N ARG A 98 15.92 -11.49 1.95
CA ARG A 98 14.89 -11.87 2.94
C ARG A 98 15.21 -11.50 4.39
N GLY A 99 16.44 -11.22 4.72
CA GLY A 99 16.90 -10.91 6.10
C GLY A 99 16.80 -9.45 6.52
N THR A 100 16.41 -8.52 5.64
CA THR A 100 16.46 -7.07 5.93
C THR A 100 15.14 -6.33 5.76
N ILE A 101 13.99 -7.03 5.85
CA ILE A 101 12.68 -6.36 5.80
C ILE A 101 12.28 -5.95 7.22
N PRO A 102 12.15 -4.63 7.52
CA PRO A 102 11.57 -4.19 8.79
C PRO A 102 10.09 -4.60 8.82
N GLY A 103 9.72 -5.45 9.74
CA GLY A 103 8.34 -5.94 9.87
C GLY A 103 8.24 -7.43 10.19
N GLY A 104 9.37 -8.14 10.29
CA GLY A 104 9.42 -9.52 10.77
C GLY A 104 8.75 -10.54 9.82
N PHE A 105 9.14 -11.78 9.97
CA PHE A 105 8.65 -12.96 9.23
C PHE A 105 7.14 -13.25 9.34
N SER A 106 6.38 -12.43 10.05
CA SER A 106 4.94 -12.64 10.31
C SER A 106 4.02 -12.58 9.08
N GLY A 107 4.52 -12.20 7.91
CA GLY A 107 3.70 -12.09 6.70
C GLY A 107 4.03 -13.09 5.58
N LEU A 108 5.08 -13.90 5.74
CA LEU A 108 5.52 -14.84 4.69
C LEU A 108 4.81 -16.21 4.73
N GLY A 109 3.96 -16.43 5.72
CA GLY A 109 3.21 -17.66 5.92
C GLY A 109 1.75 -17.42 6.26
N ALA A 110 1.13 -16.30 5.81
CA ALA A 110 -0.29 -16.09 6.02
C ALA A 110 -1.11 -17.16 5.29
N ASP A 111 -2.17 -17.64 5.93
CA ASP A 111 -3.00 -18.72 5.42
C ASP A 111 -3.83 -18.26 4.19
N TYR A 112 -4.21 -16.98 4.19
CA TYR A 112 -4.92 -16.36 3.08
C TYR A 112 -4.22 -15.06 2.66
N ILE A 113 -3.86 -14.97 1.37
CA ILE A 113 -3.14 -13.82 0.80
C ILE A 113 -3.83 -13.40 -0.49
N THR A 114 -3.87 -12.10 -0.72
CA THR A 114 -4.18 -11.48 -2.02
C THR A 114 -3.05 -10.55 -2.44
N GLU A 115 -2.75 -10.57 -3.74
CA GLU A 115 -1.76 -9.70 -4.38
C GLU A 115 -2.36 -8.32 -4.73
N VAL A 116 -1.53 -7.44 -5.29
CA VAL A 116 -1.97 -6.11 -5.77
C VAL A 116 -3.07 -6.26 -6.82
N GLY A 117 -4.21 -5.61 -6.61
CA GLY A 117 -5.38 -5.65 -7.48
C GLY A 117 -6.19 -6.95 -7.39
N GLN A 118 -5.72 -7.96 -6.67
CA GLN A 118 -6.43 -9.22 -6.50
C GLN A 118 -7.48 -9.10 -5.40
N GLN A 119 -8.67 -9.65 -5.68
CA GLN A 119 -9.72 -9.89 -4.69
C GLN A 119 -10.04 -11.39 -4.67
N ARG A 120 -10.38 -11.91 -3.49
CA ARG A 120 -10.61 -13.35 -3.32
C ARG A 120 -11.65 -13.61 -2.24
N ARG A 121 -12.61 -14.47 -2.56
CA ARG A 121 -13.53 -15.04 -1.57
C ARG A 121 -13.00 -16.38 -1.06
N VAL A 122 -13.05 -16.58 0.24
CA VAL A 122 -12.77 -17.84 0.91
C VAL A 122 -13.89 -18.17 1.90
N GLU A 123 -14.15 -19.46 2.10
CA GLU A 123 -15.17 -19.98 3.02
C GLU A 123 -14.48 -20.96 3.97
N PRO A 124 -13.89 -20.46 5.09
CA PRO A 124 -13.14 -21.30 6.02
C PRO A 124 -13.98 -22.34 6.75
N ALA A 125 -15.27 -22.06 6.90
CA ALA A 125 -16.24 -22.97 7.52
C ALA A 125 -17.66 -22.73 6.94
N ASP A 126 -18.56 -23.69 7.11
CA ASP A 126 -19.94 -23.56 6.64
C ASP A 126 -20.62 -22.35 7.31
N GLY A 127 -21.16 -21.46 6.50
CA GLY A 127 -21.79 -20.22 6.94
C GLY A 127 -20.84 -19.11 7.38
N LEU A 128 -19.52 -19.23 7.12
CA LEU A 128 -18.53 -18.17 7.32
C LEU A 128 -17.82 -17.86 5.99
N SER A 129 -17.94 -16.64 5.50
CA SER A 129 -17.21 -16.19 4.32
C SER A 129 -16.37 -14.95 4.59
N LEU A 130 -15.19 -14.93 3.99
CA LEU A 130 -14.23 -13.84 4.01
C LEU A 130 -14.03 -13.37 2.56
N GLU A 131 -14.43 -12.13 2.26
CA GLU A 131 -14.11 -11.47 0.99
C GLU A 131 -12.86 -10.63 1.21
N LEU A 132 -11.73 -11.09 0.69
CA LEU A 132 -10.44 -10.41 0.82
C LEU A 132 -10.28 -9.38 -0.31
N ASN A 133 -9.96 -8.15 0.06
CA ASN A 133 -9.61 -7.10 -0.88
C ASN A 133 -8.12 -7.18 -1.26
N THR A 134 -7.66 -6.26 -2.08
CA THR A 134 -6.27 -6.15 -2.54
C THR A 134 -5.27 -6.12 -1.37
N GLN A 135 -4.10 -6.75 -1.54
CA GLN A 135 -2.97 -6.72 -0.59
C GLN A 135 -3.37 -7.13 0.83
N THR A 136 -4.23 -8.13 0.96
CA THR A 136 -4.75 -8.60 2.24
C THR A 136 -4.00 -9.85 2.70
N ARG A 137 -3.71 -9.92 4.00
CA ARG A 137 -3.07 -11.06 4.67
C ARG A 137 -3.82 -11.42 5.92
N ILE A 138 -4.28 -12.66 6.00
CA ILE A 138 -5.03 -13.21 7.13
C ILE A 138 -4.38 -14.51 7.58
N ASN A 139 -4.17 -14.65 8.90
CA ASN A 139 -3.79 -15.90 9.54
C ASN A 139 -5.01 -16.53 10.21
N GLN A 140 -5.07 -17.86 10.22
CA GLN A 140 -5.93 -18.59 11.16
C GLN A 140 -5.33 -18.56 12.55
N ARG A 141 -6.19 -18.48 13.57
CA ARG A 141 -5.79 -18.47 14.98
C ARG A 141 -6.63 -19.47 15.75
N SER A 142 -6.00 -20.15 16.70
CA SER A 142 -6.73 -20.90 17.71
C SER A 142 -7.27 -19.91 18.76
N VAL A 143 -8.55 -20.00 19.01
CA VAL A 143 -9.27 -19.30 20.08
C VAL A 143 -10.06 -20.32 20.87
N ASP A 144 -11.14 -19.93 21.53
CA ASP A 144 -11.98 -20.85 22.30
C ASP A 144 -12.57 -21.97 21.45
N GLU A 145 -12.91 -23.10 22.08
CA GLU A 145 -13.53 -24.25 21.41
C GLU A 145 -14.85 -23.83 20.72
N GLY A 146 -14.99 -24.22 19.45
CA GLY A 146 -16.16 -23.88 18.62
C GLY A 146 -16.15 -22.45 18.04
N VAL A 147 -15.13 -21.64 18.28
CA VAL A 147 -14.98 -20.29 17.72
C VAL A 147 -13.96 -20.31 16.59
N GLN A 148 -14.34 -19.76 15.42
CA GLN A 148 -13.42 -19.59 14.31
C GLN A 148 -12.55 -18.35 14.53
N GLY A 149 -11.25 -18.53 14.64
CA GLY A 149 -10.30 -17.48 14.96
C GLY A 149 -9.45 -17.06 13.77
N PHE A 150 -9.25 -15.75 13.64
CA PHE A 150 -8.42 -15.15 12.57
C PHE A 150 -7.63 -13.96 13.08
N GLU A 151 -6.62 -13.58 12.33
CA GLU A 151 -5.89 -12.32 12.50
C GLU A 151 -5.78 -11.63 11.13
N LEU A 152 -6.29 -10.40 11.03
CA LEU A 152 -6.02 -9.53 9.89
C LEU A 152 -4.68 -8.84 10.13
N VAL A 153 -3.62 -9.38 9.52
CA VAL A 153 -2.26 -8.80 9.61
C VAL A 153 -2.19 -7.47 8.89
N SER A 154 -2.74 -7.41 7.69
CA SER A 154 -2.82 -6.18 6.88
C SER A 154 -3.88 -6.33 5.78
N GLY A 155 -4.34 -5.20 5.26
CA GLY A 155 -5.29 -5.16 4.15
C GLY A 155 -6.72 -4.91 4.59
N GLU A 156 -7.67 -5.49 3.85
CA GLU A 156 -9.10 -5.24 4.05
C GLU A 156 -9.91 -6.50 3.73
N VAL A 157 -10.86 -6.81 4.60
CA VAL A 157 -11.73 -7.98 4.46
C VAL A 157 -13.15 -7.62 4.85
N GLU A 158 -14.13 -8.05 4.06
CA GLU A 158 -15.51 -8.11 4.49
C GLU A 158 -15.80 -9.52 4.99
N VAL A 159 -16.29 -9.62 6.20
CA VAL A 159 -16.61 -10.87 6.89
C VAL A 159 -18.13 -11.01 6.94
N GLN A 160 -18.63 -12.19 6.61
CA GLN A 160 -20.02 -12.56 6.81
C GLN A 160 -20.08 -13.87 7.59
N THR A 161 -20.72 -13.87 8.75
CA THR A 161 -21.00 -15.06 9.55
C THR A 161 -22.49 -15.24 9.76
N ALA A 162 -23.01 -16.43 9.42
CA ALA A 162 -24.44 -16.72 9.49
C ALA A 162 -24.87 -17.29 10.86
N ARG A 163 -24.07 -18.17 11.44
CA ARG A 163 -24.41 -18.86 12.70
C ARG A 163 -23.20 -19.12 13.59
N LEU A 164 -22.02 -19.30 13.01
CA LEU A 164 -20.82 -19.63 13.76
C LEU A 164 -20.29 -18.40 14.48
N PRO A 165 -20.01 -18.51 15.80
CA PRO A 165 -19.25 -17.47 16.46
C PRO A 165 -17.84 -17.40 15.86
N MET A 166 -17.37 -16.19 15.62
CA MET A 166 -16.03 -15.95 15.12
C MET A 166 -15.35 -14.84 15.91
N ALA A 167 -14.03 -14.92 15.98
CA ALA A 167 -13.18 -13.89 16.54
C ALA A 167 -12.12 -13.48 15.53
N MET A 168 -11.85 -12.20 15.41
CA MET A 168 -10.80 -11.68 14.55
C MET A 168 -9.95 -10.65 15.27
N GLN A 169 -8.65 -10.87 15.27
CA GLN A 169 -7.69 -9.91 15.79
C GLN A 169 -7.26 -8.95 14.67
N ALA A 170 -7.16 -7.65 14.97
CA ALA A 170 -6.54 -6.67 14.09
C ALA A 170 -5.87 -5.59 14.93
N GLY A 171 -4.58 -5.33 14.66
CA GLY A 171 -3.79 -4.46 15.52
C GLY A 171 -3.85 -4.91 16.98
N GLY A 172 -4.12 -3.97 17.89
CA GLY A 172 -4.28 -4.24 19.33
C GLY A 172 -5.68 -4.64 19.76
N GLY A 173 -6.64 -4.83 18.84
CA GLY A 173 -8.04 -5.10 19.15
C GLY A 173 -8.50 -6.50 18.77
N TRP A 174 -9.55 -6.98 19.48
CA TRP A 174 -10.27 -8.19 19.17
C TRP A 174 -11.71 -7.86 18.77
N LEU A 175 -12.17 -8.51 17.72
CA LEU A 175 -13.54 -8.42 17.21
C LEU A 175 -14.22 -9.77 17.43
N ARG A 176 -15.44 -9.76 17.96
CA ARG A 176 -16.28 -10.95 18.08
C ARG A 176 -17.62 -10.70 17.38
N ALA A 177 -18.06 -11.69 16.62
CA ALA A 177 -19.32 -11.59 15.90
C ALA A 177 -19.96 -12.97 15.73
N SER A 178 -21.30 -12.99 15.69
CA SER A 178 -22.09 -14.11 15.21
C SER A 178 -23.36 -13.56 14.55
N ARG A 179 -23.74 -14.11 13.38
CA ARG A 179 -24.85 -13.57 12.57
C ARG A 179 -24.67 -12.09 12.25
N ALA A 180 -23.50 -11.76 11.69
CA ALA A 180 -23.14 -10.38 11.36
C ALA A 180 -22.42 -10.32 10.01
N ARG A 181 -22.44 -9.13 9.43
CA ARG A 181 -21.60 -8.74 8.29
C ARG A 181 -20.90 -7.45 8.63
N PHE A 182 -19.58 -7.42 8.48
CA PHE A 182 -18.78 -6.26 8.78
C PHE A 182 -17.56 -6.17 7.86
N ASN A 183 -17.07 -4.96 7.65
CA ASN A 183 -15.82 -4.68 6.97
C ASN A 183 -14.74 -4.35 7.99
N LEU A 184 -13.57 -4.94 7.82
CA LEU A 184 -12.39 -4.71 8.65
C LEU A 184 -11.21 -4.34 7.78
N ARG A 185 -10.61 -3.20 8.06
CA ARG A 185 -9.45 -2.65 7.35
C ARG A 185 -8.32 -2.40 8.34
N ASN A 186 -7.15 -2.93 8.06
CA ASN A 186 -5.91 -2.72 8.83
C ASN A 186 -4.83 -2.23 7.87
N LEU A 187 -4.63 -0.93 7.82
CA LEU A 187 -3.64 -0.27 6.95
C LEU A 187 -2.82 0.73 7.77
N ASP A 188 -1.51 0.72 7.56
CA ASP A 188 -0.58 1.65 8.22
C ASP A 188 -0.76 1.67 9.76
N GLN A 189 -1.02 0.49 10.35
CA GLN A 189 -1.28 0.28 11.78
C GLN A 189 -2.57 0.95 12.28
N GLN A 190 -3.39 1.48 11.41
CA GLN A 190 -4.72 1.97 11.74
C GLN A 190 -5.77 0.92 11.37
N VAL A 191 -6.58 0.56 12.34
CA VAL A 191 -7.68 -0.39 12.16
C VAL A 191 -9.00 0.37 12.08
N CYS A 192 -9.81 0.02 11.09
CA CYS A 192 -11.15 0.56 10.90
C CYS A 192 -12.14 -0.59 10.79
N VAL A 193 -13.12 -0.63 11.69
CA VAL A 193 -14.20 -1.63 11.75
C VAL A 193 -15.51 -0.97 11.41
N THR A 194 -16.22 -1.49 10.43
CA THR A 194 -17.57 -1.01 10.07
C THR A 194 -18.57 -2.15 10.15
N CYS A 195 -19.57 -2.04 11.00
CA CYS A 195 -20.69 -2.98 11.04
C CYS A 195 -21.64 -2.69 9.87
N LEU A 196 -21.91 -3.72 9.05
CA LEU A 196 -22.78 -3.62 7.87
C LEU A 196 -24.16 -4.22 8.14
N ASP A 197 -24.21 -5.29 8.96
CA ASP A 197 -25.42 -5.98 9.35
C ASP A 197 -25.17 -6.76 10.65
N GLY A 198 -26.21 -6.96 11.48
CA GLY A 198 -26.09 -7.61 12.78
C GLY A 198 -25.41 -6.74 13.83
N ALA A 199 -24.43 -7.29 14.56
CA ALA A 199 -23.63 -6.52 15.51
C ALA A 199 -22.22 -7.10 15.66
N VAL A 200 -21.25 -6.22 15.94
CA VAL A 200 -19.85 -6.58 16.17
C VAL A 200 -19.40 -6.04 17.52
N GLU A 201 -18.88 -6.91 18.36
CA GLU A 201 -18.24 -6.53 19.61
C GLU A 201 -16.75 -6.30 19.37
N VAL A 202 -16.25 -5.14 19.80
CA VAL A 202 -14.84 -4.75 19.65
C VAL A 202 -14.25 -4.51 21.02
N GLU A 203 -13.26 -5.32 21.38
CA GLU A 203 -12.46 -5.17 22.59
C GLU A 203 -11.10 -4.56 22.22
N VAL A 204 -10.82 -3.37 22.72
CA VAL A 204 -9.58 -2.64 22.44
C VAL A 204 -9.23 -1.74 23.62
N GLU A 205 -7.97 -1.80 24.08
CA GLU A 205 -7.46 -1.03 25.24
C GLU A 205 -8.35 -1.16 26.48
N GLY A 206 -8.85 -2.38 26.76
CA GLY A 206 -9.73 -2.67 27.90
C GLY A 206 -11.15 -2.08 27.79
N ARG A 207 -11.51 -1.53 26.62
CA ARG A 207 -12.88 -1.07 26.33
C ARG A 207 -13.61 -2.13 25.52
N ASN A 208 -14.86 -2.38 25.90
CA ASN A 208 -15.79 -3.20 25.12
C ASN A 208 -16.80 -2.27 24.45
N LEU A 209 -16.78 -2.24 23.13
CA LEU A 209 -17.65 -1.43 22.30
C LEU A 209 -18.48 -2.35 21.40
N ARG A 210 -19.78 -2.09 21.31
CA ARG A 210 -20.67 -2.79 20.39
C ARG A 210 -21.01 -1.87 19.22
N LEU A 211 -20.78 -2.34 18.01
CA LEU A 211 -21.13 -1.63 16.79
C LEU A 211 -22.40 -2.23 16.20
N GLU A 212 -23.38 -1.37 15.96
CA GLU A 212 -24.62 -1.66 15.27
C GLU A 212 -24.49 -1.34 13.76
N PRO A 213 -25.42 -1.77 12.89
CA PRO A 213 -25.37 -1.49 11.47
C PRO A 213 -25.21 0.00 11.15
N GLY A 214 -24.30 0.34 10.25
CA GLY A 214 -23.96 1.72 9.88
C GLY A 214 -22.99 2.41 10.85
N GLN A 215 -22.51 1.72 11.89
CA GLN A 215 -21.52 2.27 12.80
C GLN A 215 -20.10 1.82 12.44
N GLN A 216 -19.16 2.73 12.66
CA GLN A 216 -17.74 2.54 12.40
C GLN A 216 -16.91 2.98 13.59
N LEU A 217 -15.87 2.21 13.90
CA LEU A 217 -14.83 2.53 14.87
C LEU A 217 -13.47 2.50 14.20
N THR A 218 -12.65 3.51 14.47
CA THR A 218 -11.24 3.53 14.06
C THR A 218 -10.35 3.59 15.28
N TYR A 219 -9.29 2.76 15.31
CA TYR A 219 -8.29 2.76 16.39
C TYR A 219 -6.89 2.44 15.85
N ASP A 220 -5.89 2.81 16.61
CA ASP A 220 -4.47 2.48 16.41
C ASP A 220 -3.82 2.15 17.76
N ALA A 221 -2.49 1.99 17.80
CA ALA A 221 -1.76 1.65 19.04
C ALA A 221 -1.75 2.77 20.09
N GLN A 222 -2.15 3.99 19.75
CA GLN A 222 -2.11 5.15 20.65
C GLN A 222 -3.50 5.68 21.01
N ARG A 223 -4.52 5.36 20.21
CA ARG A 223 -5.83 5.99 20.38
C ARG A 223 -6.97 5.13 19.87
N VAL A 224 -8.03 5.09 20.67
CA VAL A 224 -9.35 4.59 20.25
C VAL A 224 -10.25 5.77 19.94
N GLY A 225 -10.74 5.86 18.71
CA GLY A 225 -11.64 6.90 18.25
C GLY A 225 -13.06 6.79 18.86
N SER A 226 -13.93 7.70 18.48
CA SER A 226 -15.36 7.59 18.76
C SER A 226 -16.07 6.76 17.70
N VAL A 227 -17.15 6.09 18.09
CA VAL A 227 -18.06 5.43 17.14
C VAL A 227 -18.75 6.49 16.30
N GLN A 228 -18.74 6.31 14.98
CA GLN A 228 -19.31 7.25 14.00
C GLN A 228 -20.31 6.53 13.11
N SER A 229 -21.31 7.25 12.60
CA SER A 229 -22.21 6.72 11.57
C SER A 229 -21.64 6.94 10.18
N VAL A 230 -21.70 5.92 9.33
CA VAL A 230 -21.15 5.93 7.96
C VAL A 230 -22.13 5.33 6.96
N ASP A 231 -21.94 5.70 5.68
CA ASP A 231 -22.64 5.05 4.57
C ASP A 231 -22.02 3.67 4.29
N THR A 232 -22.74 2.63 4.63
CA THR A 232 -22.29 1.24 4.46
C THR A 232 -22.13 0.85 2.98
N ALA A 233 -22.87 1.47 2.07
CA ALA A 233 -22.74 1.21 0.64
C ALA A 233 -21.38 1.67 0.13
N ALA A 234 -20.91 2.83 0.61
CA ALA A 234 -19.59 3.34 0.25
C ALA A 234 -18.45 2.40 0.71
N VAL A 235 -18.59 1.78 1.89
CA VAL A 235 -17.59 0.85 2.45
C VAL A 235 -17.45 -0.43 1.64
N SER A 236 -18.52 -0.94 1.04
CA SER A 236 -18.55 -2.23 0.30
C SER A 236 -18.42 -2.08 -1.22
N ASN A 237 -18.23 -0.87 -1.76
CA ASN A 237 -18.15 -0.63 -3.21
C ASN A 237 -16.99 -1.41 -3.89
N TRP A 238 -15.89 -1.62 -3.19
CA TRP A 238 -14.74 -2.36 -3.71
C TRP A 238 -15.09 -3.80 -4.13
N ARG A 239 -16.08 -4.44 -3.50
CA ARG A 239 -16.58 -5.77 -3.89
C ARG A 239 -17.22 -5.78 -5.28
N GLN A 240 -17.71 -4.64 -5.76
CA GLN A 240 -18.23 -4.45 -7.10
C GLN A 240 -17.14 -3.99 -8.08
N GLN A 241 -15.86 -4.08 -7.67
CA GLN A 241 -14.71 -3.61 -8.44
C GLN A 241 -14.78 -2.10 -8.77
N VAL A 242 -15.31 -1.31 -7.84
CA VAL A 242 -15.47 0.14 -8.01
C VAL A 242 -14.91 0.87 -6.79
N LEU A 243 -14.15 1.93 -7.06
CA LEU A 243 -13.74 2.90 -6.07
C LEU A 243 -14.61 4.15 -6.19
N VAL A 244 -15.18 4.59 -5.08
CA VAL A 244 -16.02 5.80 -5.01
C VAL A 244 -15.40 6.77 -4.03
N PHE A 245 -15.15 7.97 -4.50
CA PHE A 245 -14.61 9.07 -3.71
C PHE A 245 -15.65 10.18 -3.63
N ASN A 246 -16.12 10.48 -2.43
CA ASN A 246 -17.10 11.53 -2.18
C ASN A 246 -16.53 12.51 -1.15
N GLY A 247 -15.88 13.56 -1.65
CA GLY A 247 -15.24 14.57 -0.81
C GLY A 247 -13.92 14.16 -0.16
N ALA A 248 -13.31 13.05 -0.59
CA ALA A 248 -11.93 12.72 -0.24
C ALA A 248 -10.95 13.74 -0.83
N THR A 249 -9.78 13.90 -0.23
CA THR A 249 -8.72 14.71 -0.86
C THR A 249 -8.10 13.94 -2.04
N LEU A 250 -7.54 14.68 -3.01
CA LEU A 250 -6.85 14.06 -4.14
C LEU A 250 -5.69 13.15 -3.68
N SER A 251 -4.98 13.53 -2.62
CA SER A 251 -3.95 12.67 -2.02
C SER A 251 -4.53 11.36 -1.48
N GLN A 252 -5.66 11.41 -0.75
CA GLN A 252 -6.33 10.21 -0.24
C GLN A 252 -6.83 9.32 -1.38
N MET A 253 -7.37 9.92 -2.45
CA MET A 253 -7.79 9.19 -3.64
C MET A 253 -6.61 8.47 -4.29
N ILE A 254 -5.47 9.14 -4.45
CA ILE A 254 -4.25 8.56 -5.03
C ILE A 254 -3.71 7.44 -4.14
N ASP A 255 -3.68 7.62 -2.82
CA ASP A 255 -3.22 6.60 -1.89
C ASP A 255 -4.10 5.33 -1.97
N GLU A 256 -5.42 5.49 -2.09
CA GLU A 256 -6.33 4.36 -2.26
C GLU A 256 -6.15 3.68 -3.63
N ILE A 257 -6.03 4.44 -4.73
CA ILE A 257 -5.78 3.91 -6.07
C ILE A 257 -4.47 3.10 -6.12
N ASN A 258 -3.42 3.56 -5.43
CA ASN A 258 -2.14 2.88 -5.36
C ASN A 258 -2.21 1.50 -4.69
N ARG A 259 -3.26 1.18 -3.96
CA ARG A 259 -3.48 -0.17 -3.42
C ARG A 259 -3.85 -1.18 -4.50
N TYR A 260 -4.48 -0.74 -5.58
CA TYR A 260 -5.09 -1.63 -6.59
C TYR A 260 -4.29 -1.74 -7.89
N ARG A 261 -3.28 -0.91 -8.09
CA ARG A 261 -2.51 -0.93 -9.33
C ARG A 261 -1.05 -1.33 -9.10
N PRO A 262 -0.43 -2.08 -10.02
CA PRO A 262 1.00 -2.23 -10.03
C PRO A 262 1.68 -0.88 -10.33
N GLY A 263 2.85 -0.66 -9.75
CA GLY A 263 3.53 0.64 -9.81
C GLY A 263 2.91 1.66 -8.85
N MET A 264 3.18 2.95 -9.05
CA MET A 264 2.79 3.99 -8.10
C MET A 264 2.42 5.30 -8.79
N LEU A 265 1.36 5.95 -8.34
CA LEU A 265 1.07 7.35 -8.61
C LEU A 265 1.64 8.19 -7.47
N LEU A 266 2.44 9.19 -7.82
CA LEU A 266 3.03 10.10 -6.86
C LEU A 266 2.64 11.54 -7.21
N LEU A 267 1.89 12.20 -6.34
CA LEU A 267 1.54 13.60 -6.48
C LEU A 267 2.48 14.46 -5.62
N LEU A 268 3.30 15.29 -6.25
CA LEU A 268 4.25 16.17 -5.55
C LEU A 268 3.62 17.50 -5.13
N ASN A 269 2.63 17.99 -5.89
CA ASN A 269 1.95 19.24 -5.59
C ASN A 269 1.06 19.10 -4.35
N ARG A 270 1.52 19.67 -3.22
CA ARG A 270 0.85 19.57 -1.92
C ARG A 270 -0.51 20.30 -1.90
N GLU A 271 -0.61 21.47 -2.54
CA GLU A 271 -1.86 22.24 -2.57
C GLU A 271 -2.93 21.49 -3.35
N LEU A 272 -2.55 20.96 -4.52
CA LEU A 272 -3.44 20.13 -5.31
C LEU A 272 -3.88 18.88 -4.54
N GLY A 273 -2.97 18.29 -3.77
CA GLY A 273 -3.25 17.12 -2.94
C GLY A 273 -4.36 17.34 -1.92
N GLN A 274 -4.59 18.57 -1.47
CA GLN A 274 -5.64 18.91 -0.51
C GLN A 274 -7.00 19.17 -1.16
N ARG A 275 -7.08 19.26 -2.50
CA ARG A 275 -8.36 19.47 -3.19
C ARG A 275 -9.29 18.30 -2.96
N ARG A 276 -10.53 18.59 -2.65
CA ARG A 276 -11.58 17.58 -2.52
C ARG A 276 -12.06 17.15 -3.89
N VAL A 277 -12.25 15.86 -4.04
CA VAL A 277 -12.65 15.23 -5.30
C VAL A 277 -13.94 14.44 -5.13
N GLN A 278 -14.71 14.40 -6.21
CA GLN A 278 -15.82 13.47 -6.38
C GLN A 278 -15.52 12.66 -7.64
N ALA A 279 -15.34 11.36 -7.48
CA ALA A 279 -14.95 10.49 -8.57
C ALA A 279 -15.42 9.06 -8.34
N ARG A 280 -15.65 8.35 -9.43
CA ARG A 280 -15.97 6.92 -9.46
C ARG A 280 -15.12 6.26 -10.53
N PHE A 281 -14.38 5.22 -10.15
CA PHE A 281 -13.53 4.45 -11.07
C PHE A 281 -13.87 2.97 -10.95
N SER A 282 -13.97 2.26 -12.06
CA SER A 282 -13.81 0.82 -12.04
C SER A 282 -12.33 0.45 -11.94
N LEU A 283 -12.03 -0.71 -11.34
CA LEU A 283 -10.63 -1.10 -11.08
C LEU A 283 -9.82 -1.29 -12.36
N ASP A 284 -10.45 -1.66 -13.47
CA ASP A 284 -9.83 -1.79 -14.80
C ASP A 284 -9.38 -0.43 -15.39
N GLN A 285 -10.00 0.69 -14.98
CA GLN A 285 -9.63 2.03 -15.43
C GLN A 285 -8.40 2.60 -14.71
N LEU A 286 -7.96 1.99 -13.62
CA LEU A 286 -6.90 2.55 -12.77
C LEU A 286 -5.54 2.62 -13.45
N ALA A 287 -5.30 1.83 -14.49
CA ALA A 287 -4.06 1.92 -15.27
C ALA A 287 -3.88 3.30 -15.93
N GLY A 288 -4.97 3.91 -16.40
CA GLY A 288 -4.98 5.21 -17.09
C GLY A 288 -5.21 6.43 -16.19
N VAL A 289 -5.40 6.25 -14.89
CA VAL A 289 -5.82 7.33 -13.98
C VAL A 289 -4.82 8.48 -13.88
N GLY A 290 -3.53 8.24 -14.09
CA GLY A 290 -2.51 9.29 -14.13
C GLY A 290 -2.75 10.31 -15.23
N ALA A 291 -3.14 9.83 -16.44
CA ALA A 291 -3.50 10.69 -17.55
C ALA A 291 -4.80 11.48 -17.25
N LEU A 292 -5.80 10.84 -16.63
CA LEU A 292 -7.05 11.52 -16.24
C LEU A 292 -6.78 12.66 -15.24
N ILE A 293 -5.91 12.43 -14.25
CA ILE A 293 -5.53 13.49 -13.29
C ILE A 293 -4.77 14.60 -13.97
N ARG A 294 -3.83 14.27 -14.88
CA ARG A 294 -3.11 15.26 -15.69
C ARG A 294 -4.09 16.16 -16.45
N ASP A 295 -5.03 15.55 -17.17
CA ASP A 295 -5.95 16.27 -18.04
C ASP A 295 -6.97 17.11 -17.23
N ALA A 296 -7.38 16.62 -16.06
CA ALA A 296 -8.33 17.31 -15.19
C ALA A 296 -7.72 18.51 -14.44
N TYR A 297 -6.43 18.43 -14.09
CA TYR A 297 -5.79 19.43 -13.22
C TYR A 297 -4.63 20.18 -13.88
N GLY A 298 -4.27 19.85 -15.12
CA GLY A 298 -3.18 20.51 -15.86
C GLY A 298 -1.78 20.25 -15.29
N VAL A 299 -1.61 19.17 -14.52
CA VAL A 299 -0.31 18.81 -13.93
C VAL A 299 0.59 18.13 -14.94
N LYS A 300 1.90 18.26 -14.77
CA LYS A 300 2.86 17.50 -15.54
C LYS A 300 2.83 16.04 -15.10
N CYS A 301 2.70 15.14 -16.06
CA CYS A 301 2.74 13.70 -15.83
C CYS A 301 4.05 13.14 -16.39
N THR A 302 4.81 12.46 -15.54
CA THR A 302 6.10 11.86 -15.89
C THR A 302 6.07 10.38 -15.53
N GLU A 303 6.23 9.52 -16.54
CA GLU A 303 6.30 8.08 -16.33
C GLU A 303 7.74 7.65 -16.09
N LEU A 304 7.94 6.81 -15.07
CA LEU A 304 9.23 6.21 -14.70
C LEU A 304 9.14 4.70 -14.84
N PRO A 305 10.28 3.97 -14.95
CA PRO A 305 10.29 2.51 -14.92
C PRO A 305 9.61 1.93 -13.68
N GLY A 306 9.11 0.70 -13.79
CA GLY A 306 8.38 0.04 -12.70
C GLY A 306 6.92 0.51 -12.55
N GLY A 307 6.38 1.24 -13.54
CA GLY A 307 4.98 1.70 -13.53
C GLY A 307 4.74 2.89 -12.59
N VAL A 308 5.81 3.61 -12.22
CA VAL A 308 5.73 4.82 -11.39
C VAL A 308 5.34 6.01 -12.26
N VAL A 309 4.33 6.76 -11.83
CA VAL A 309 3.84 7.97 -12.50
C VAL A 309 3.94 9.14 -11.52
N VAL A 310 4.75 10.13 -11.84
CA VAL A 310 4.93 11.34 -11.03
C VAL A 310 4.08 12.48 -11.61
N LEU A 311 3.22 13.04 -10.77
CA LEU A 311 2.35 14.19 -11.06
C LEU A 311 2.91 15.43 -10.33
N SER A 312 3.37 16.42 -11.09
CA SER A 312 4.03 17.63 -10.58
C SER A 312 3.49 18.91 -11.17
#